data_488ca5a05a391bf68613612b7fc0aa46
#
_entry.id   488ca5a05a391bf68613612b7fc0aa46
#
_cell.length_a   1.000
_cell.length_b   1.000
_cell.length_c   1.000
_cell.angle_alpha   90.00
_cell.angle_beta   90.00
_cell.angle_gamma   90.00
#
_symmetry.space_group_name_H-M   'P 1'
#
loop_
_entity.id
_entity.type
_entity.pdbx_description
1 polymer ?
#
loop_
_entity_poly.entity_id
_entity_poly.type
_entity_poly.pdbx_seq_one_letter_code
_entity_poly.pdbx_strand_id
1 'polypeptide(L)'
;MMMSCVLDVPEPDRWEAGRILYAAFQHKLQPLLGAPEPVQRILAAGLNLDMALGAYTGERLVGLAGLHLGSRHLFGMTLRHCVTELGPLRGLYTRVAFELFGAGRCPPDQVRIVALAVDAAQRGRGVGSQLLEAVFTLAEERRLQAVRLEVVDTNVGARQLYERMGFVPVRTYRFPFIRGWLGYSAAIEMRKMLP
;
A
#
# COMPACT_ATOMS: atom_id res chain seq x y z
N MET A 1 20.94 14.03 6.30
CA MET A 1 21.01 12.57 6.38
C MET A 1 20.45 12.06 5.05
N MET A 2 21.24 11.32 4.28
CA MET A 2 20.83 10.82 2.96
C MET A 2 19.73 9.77 3.15
N MET A 3 18.66 9.86 2.38
CA MET A 3 17.61 8.85 2.29
C MET A 3 17.91 7.96 1.08
N SER A 4 17.73 6.66 1.26
CA SER A 4 17.86 5.66 0.19
C SER A 4 16.56 4.89 0.02
N CYS A 5 16.26 4.51 -1.22
CA CYS A 5 15.14 3.61 -1.52
C CYS A 5 15.70 2.29 -2.02
N VAL A 6 15.22 1.19 -1.46
CA VAL A 6 15.68 -0.17 -1.77
C VAL A 6 14.47 -1.04 -2.12
N LEU A 7 14.52 -1.70 -3.26
CA LEU A 7 13.57 -2.76 -3.62
C LEU A 7 13.95 -4.02 -2.85
N ASP A 8 12.96 -4.83 -2.48
CA ASP A 8 13.14 -6.02 -1.66
C ASP A 8 13.55 -5.66 -0.22
N VAL A 9 12.55 -5.26 0.56
CA VAL A 9 12.75 -4.89 1.97
C VAL A 9 13.33 -6.10 2.72
N PRO A 10 14.45 -5.94 3.45
CA PRO A 10 15.07 -7.04 4.18
C PRO A 10 14.16 -7.70 5.20
N GLU A 11 14.30 -9.02 5.36
CA GLU A 11 13.49 -9.81 6.29
C GLU A 11 13.49 -9.29 7.74
N PRO A 12 14.60 -8.78 8.32
CA PRO A 12 14.59 -8.17 9.65
C PRO A 12 13.63 -7.00 9.80
N ASP A 13 13.34 -6.28 8.71
CA ASP A 13 12.46 -5.10 8.72
C ASP A 13 10.98 -5.46 8.52
N ARG A 14 10.64 -6.73 8.37
CA ARG A 14 9.26 -7.24 8.15
C ARG A 14 8.27 -6.70 9.17
N TRP A 15 8.65 -6.72 10.44
CA TRP A 15 7.79 -6.21 11.51
C TRP A 15 7.57 -4.70 11.40
N GLU A 16 8.64 -3.96 11.15
CA GLU A 16 8.57 -2.50 10.99
C GLU A 16 7.75 -2.11 9.75
N ALA A 17 7.88 -2.84 8.65
CA ALA A 17 7.04 -2.67 7.46
C ALA A 17 5.55 -2.88 7.78
N GLY A 18 5.21 -3.94 8.51
CA GLY A 18 3.86 -4.21 8.99
C GLY A 18 3.33 -3.10 9.90
N ARG A 19 4.16 -2.58 10.80
CA ARG A 19 3.84 -1.47 11.71
C ARG A 19 3.55 -0.18 10.94
N ILE A 20 4.40 0.18 9.98
CA ILE A 20 4.23 1.38 9.13
C ILE A 20 2.95 1.29 8.32
N LEU A 21 2.67 0.13 7.72
CA LEU A 21 1.43 -0.11 6.97
C LEU A 21 0.20 0.00 7.87
N TYR A 22 0.24 -0.65 9.04
CA TYR A 22 -0.87 -0.55 9.98
C TYR A 22 -1.15 0.91 10.36
N ALA A 23 -0.12 1.66 10.77
CA ALA A 23 -0.27 3.07 11.16
C ALA A 23 -0.81 3.96 10.03
N ALA A 24 -0.48 3.66 8.77
CA ALA A 24 -0.99 4.39 7.61
C ALA A 24 -2.47 4.06 7.31
N PHE A 25 -2.90 2.83 7.57
CA PHE A 25 -4.23 2.35 7.21
C PHE A 25 -5.13 2.05 8.42
N GLN A 26 -4.72 2.37 9.65
CA GLN A 26 -5.44 2.02 10.88
C GLN A 26 -6.91 2.47 10.86
N HIS A 27 -7.22 3.65 10.34
CA HIS A 27 -8.61 4.15 10.25
C HIS A 27 -9.51 3.27 9.39
N LYS A 28 -8.95 2.53 8.42
CA LYS A 28 -9.66 1.59 7.55
C LYS A 28 -9.66 0.18 8.14
N LEU A 29 -8.57 -0.21 8.79
CA LEU A 29 -8.36 -1.57 9.29
C LEU A 29 -9.01 -1.80 10.65
N GLN A 30 -8.93 -0.83 11.55
CA GLN A 30 -9.43 -0.96 12.92
C GLN A 30 -10.94 -1.27 13.02
N PRO A 31 -11.84 -0.59 12.27
CA PRO A 31 -13.26 -0.93 12.31
C PRO A 31 -13.57 -2.34 11.79
N LEU A 32 -12.73 -2.84 10.87
CA LEU A 32 -12.91 -4.14 10.22
C LEU A 32 -12.26 -5.29 11.00
N LEU A 33 -11.06 -5.07 11.53
CA LEU A 33 -10.18 -6.13 12.00
C LEU A 33 -9.99 -6.15 13.53
N GLY A 34 -10.37 -5.08 14.23
CA GLY A 34 -10.32 -5.01 15.69
C GLY A 34 -8.97 -4.55 16.25
N ALA A 35 -8.46 -5.26 17.29
CA ALA A 35 -7.28 -4.82 18.04
C ALA A 35 -6.01 -4.65 17.16
N PRO A 36 -5.14 -3.66 17.48
CA PRO A 36 -3.97 -3.32 16.67
C PRO A 36 -2.97 -4.45 16.47
N GLU A 37 -2.59 -5.13 17.55
CA GLU A 37 -1.51 -6.12 17.55
C GLU A 37 -1.75 -7.34 16.64
N PRO A 38 -2.92 -8.03 16.69
CA PRO A 38 -3.18 -9.13 15.79
C PRO A 38 -3.14 -8.70 14.31
N VAL A 39 -3.62 -7.50 14.01
CA VAL A 39 -3.63 -6.97 12.64
C VAL A 39 -2.22 -6.66 12.16
N GLN A 40 -1.37 -6.10 13.01
CA GLN A 40 0.05 -5.88 12.69
C GLN A 40 0.78 -7.19 12.40
N ARG A 41 0.53 -8.24 13.22
CA ARG A 41 1.10 -9.58 12.98
C ARG A 41 0.65 -10.19 11.66
N ILE A 42 -0.64 -10.09 11.33
CA ILE A 42 -1.18 -10.56 10.04
C ILE A 42 -0.54 -9.81 8.88
N LEU A 43 -0.46 -8.47 8.98
CA LEU A 43 0.19 -7.66 7.96
C LEU A 43 1.65 -8.07 7.81
N ALA A 44 2.42 -8.10 8.89
CA ALA A 44 3.82 -8.47 8.83
C ALA A 44 4.02 -9.88 8.23
N ALA A 45 3.29 -10.89 8.73
CA ALA A 45 3.40 -12.26 8.23
C ALA A 45 2.96 -12.42 6.76
N GLY A 46 2.01 -11.61 6.31
CA GLY A 46 1.44 -11.69 4.96
C GLY A 46 2.12 -10.81 3.92
N LEU A 47 3.23 -10.11 4.24
CA LEU A 47 3.94 -9.28 3.26
C LEU A 47 4.86 -10.13 2.38
N ASN A 48 4.76 -9.93 1.07
CA ASN A 48 5.77 -10.31 0.10
C ASN A 48 6.78 -9.16 -0.01
N LEU A 49 7.87 -9.23 0.74
CA LEU A 49 8.84 -8.13 0.89
C LEU A 49 9.57 -7.81 -0.42
N ASP A 50 9.69 -8.77 -1.31
CA ASP A 50 10.20 -8.62 -2.67
C ASP A 50 9.30 -7.75 -3.59
N MET A 51 8.07 -7.49 -3.13
CA MET A 51 7.12 -6.55 -3.76
C MET A 51 6.97 -5.26 -2.95
N ALA A 52 7.89 -5.00 -2.03
CA ALA A 52 7.98 -3.78 -1.25
C ALA A 52 9.24 -2.99 -1.61
N LEU A 53 9.07 -1.69 -1.85
CA LEU A 53 10.17 -0.73 -2.00
C LEU A 53 10.23 0.09 -0.71
N GLY A 54 11.31 -0.07 0.06
CA GLY A 54 11.52 0.58 1.35
C GLY A 54 12.30 1.88 1.22
N ALA A 55 11.89 2.93 1.95
CA ALA A 55 12.66 4.14 2.15
C ALA A 55 13.37 4.10 3.49
N TYR A 56 14.66 4.35 3.50
CA TYR A 56 15.54 4.27 4.66
C TYR A 56 16.17 5.61 5.00
N THR A 57 16.32 5.87 6.28
CA THR A 57 17.12 6.96 6.80
C THR A 57 18.21 6.35 7.71
N GLY A 58 19.45 6.25 7.21
CA GLY A 58 20.44 5.33 7.77
C GLY A 58 19.96 3.90 7.61
N GLU A 59 19.98 3.12 8.69
CA GLU A 59 19.50 1.73 8.71
C GLU A 59 17.99 1.59 9.05
N ARG A 60 17.30 2.70 9.34
CA ARG A 60 15.91 2.67 9.77
C ARG A 60 14.95 2.76 8.58
N LEU A 61 14.04 1.81 8.45
CA LEU A 61 12.90 1.87 7.53
C LEU A 61 11.94 2.99 8.00
N VAL A 62 11.65 3.95 7.12
CA VAL A 62 10.79 5.11 7.42
C VAL A 62 9.57 5.22 6.52
N GLY A 63 9.48 4.38 5.50
CA GLY A 63 8.34 4.33 4.61
C GLY A 63 8.46 3.18 3.63
N LEU A 64 7.36 2.81 3.00
CA LEU A 64 7.36 1.80 1.95
C LEU A 64 6.29 2.04 0.90
N ALA A 65 6.59 1.63 -0.34
CA ALA A 65 5.65 1.49 -1.43
C ALA A 65 5.46 -0.01 -1.74
N GLY A 66 4.23 -0.49 -1.58
CA GLY A 66 3.86 -1.86 -1.93
C GLY A 66 3.39 -1.94 -3.37
N LEU A 67 3.91 -2.91 -4.11
CA LEU A 67 3.74 -3.05 -5.54
C LEU A 67 2.87 -4.26 -5.90
N HIS A 68 2.19 -4.14 -7.02
CA HIS A 68 1.53 -5.23 -7.74
C HIS A 68 2.01 -5.21 -9.19
N LEU A 69 2.62 -6.30 -9.62
CA LEU A 69 3.21 -6.46 -10.94
C LEU A 69 2.85 -7.85 -11.50
N GLY A 70 2.05 -7.89 -12.55
CA GLY A 70 1.55 -9.15 -13.11
C GLY A 70 0.75 -9.97 -12.09
N SER A 71 1.25 -11.14 -11.70
CA SER A 71 0.65 -12.01 -10.66
C SER A 71 1.24 -11.81 -9.26
N ARG A 72 2.30 -11.01 -9.11
CA ARG A 72 3.00 -10.78 -7.84
C ARG A 72 2.51 -9.50 -7.19
N HIS A 73 2.17 -9.55 -5.93
CA HIS A 73 1.70 -8.38 -5.19
C HIS A 73 2.17 -8.41 -3.72
N LEU A 74 2.21 -7.24 -3.09
CA LEU A 74 2.67 -7.05 -1.71
C LEU A 74 1.97 -7.96 -0.70
N PHE A 75 0.64 -8.16 -0.82
CA PHE A 75 -0.15 -8.87 0.19
C PHE A 75 -0.34 -10.35 -0.17
N GLY A 76 0.46 -11.23 0.45
CA GLY A 76 0.37 -12.69 0.34
C GLY A 76 -0.34 -13.37 1.52
N MET A 77 -1.30 -12.70 2.15
CA MET A 77 -1.99 -13.22 3.32
C MET A 77 -2.78 -14.48 3.00
N THR A 78 -2.50 -15.56 3.74
CA THR A 78 -3.25 -16.79 3.65
C THR A 78 -4.40 -16.83 4.65
N LEU A 79 -5.42 -17.66 4.39
CA LEU A 79 -6.52 -17.89 5.33
C LEU A 79 -5.96 -18.36 6.70
N ARG A 80 -4.92 -19.20 6.69
CA ARG A 80 -4.27 -19.68 7.91
C ARG A 80 -3.75 -18.53 8.77
N HIS A 81 -3.04 -17.55 8.19
CA HIS A 81 -2.55 -16.38 8.93
C HIS A 81 -3.71 -15.62 9.59
N CYS A 82 -4.79 -15.38 8.85
CA CYS A 82 -5.94 -14.65 9.37
C CYS A 82 -6.67 -15.43 10.48
N VAL A 83 -6.87 -16.73 10.30
CA VAL A 83 -7.59 -17.57 11.28
C VAL A 83 -6.78 -17.77 12.57
N THR A 84 -5.47 -17.93 12.48
CA THR A 84 -4.59 -18.09 13.65
C THR A 84 -4.64 -16.86 14.56
N GLU A 85 -4.67 -15.67 13.98
CA GLU A 85 -4.61 -14.41 14.73
C GLU A 85 -5.99 -13.88 15.17
N LEU A 86 -7.05 -14.12 14.39
CA LEU A 86 -8.38 -13.52 14.60
C LEU A 86 -9.49 -14.54 14.90
N GLY A 87 -9.14 -15.82 14.89
CA GLY A 87 -10.13 -16.89 14.97
C GLY A 87 -10.85 -17.16 13.64
N PRO A 88 -11.66 -18.24 13.56
CA PRO A 88 -12.16 -18.75 12.28
C PRO A 88 -13.09 -17.76 11.56
N LEU A 89 -14.07 -17.18 12.23
CA LEU A 89 -15.06 -16.29 11.61
C LEU A 89 -14.44 -14.96 11.15
N ARG A 90 -13.69 -14.31 12.05
CA ARG A 90 -13.02 -13.04 11.71
C ARG A 90 -11.90 -13.24 10.71
N GLY A 91 -11.15 -14.35 10.82
CA GLY A 91 -10.09 -14.68 9.89
C GLY A 91 -10.60 -14.90 8.48
N LEU A 92 -11.72 -15.61 8.31
CA LEU A 92 -12.36 -15.79 7.01
C LEU A 92 -12.84 -14.46 6.43
N TYR A 93 -13.54 -13.66 7.25
CA TYR A 93 -14.00 -12.32 6.84
C TYR A 93 -12.83 -11.43 6.39
N THR A 94 -11.76 -11.38 7.19
CA THR A 94 -10.55 -10.61 6.89
C THR A 94 -9.92 -11.04 5.58
N ARG A 95 -9.79 -12.35 5.36
CA ARG A 95 -9.24 -12.89 4.12
C ARG A 95 -10.05 -12.48 2.90
N VAL A 96 -11.39 -12.58 3.00
CA VAL A 96 -12.30 -12.15 1.91
C VAL A 96 -12.20 -10.64 1.69
N ALA A 97 -12.15 -9.83 2.75
CA ALA A 97 -12.00 -8.38 2.63
C ALA A 97 -10.69 -8.00 1.91
N PHE A 98 -9.57 -8.61 2.28
CA PHE A 98 -8.28 -8.37 1.59
C PHE A 98 -8.32 -8.81 0.11
N GLU A 99 -9.01 -9.91 -0.20
CA GLU A 99 -9.19 -10.34 -1.58
C GLU A 99 -9.97 -9.32 -2.41
N LEU A 100 -11.07 -8.82 -1.87
CA LEU A 100 -11.90 -7.80 -2.53
C LEU A 100 -11.17 -6.47 -2.73
N PHE A 101 -10.36 -6.04 -1.76
CA PHE A 101 -9.58 -4.81 -1.85
C PHE A 101 -8.31 -4.97 -2.70
N GLY A 102 -7.77 -6.19 -2.80
CA GLY A 102 -6.58 -6.52 -3.60
C GLY A 102 -6.86 -6.99 -5.03
N ALA A 103 -8.11 -7.29 -5.36
CA ALA A 103 -8.54 -8.05 -6.54
C ALA A 103 -8.43 -7.32 -7.90
N GLY A 104 -7.83 -6.15 -7.98
CA GLY A 104 -7.59 -5.48 -9.27
C GLY A 104 -6.54 -6.23 -10.09
N ARG A 105 -6.87 -6.64 -11.33
CA ARG A 105 -5.85 -7.13 -12.28
C ARG A 105 -4.86 -6.01 -12.59
N CYS A 106 -3.56 -6.31 -12.50
CA CYS A 106 -2.51 -5.44 -12.98
C CYS A 106 -2.13 -5.88 -14.41
N PRO A 107 -2.34 -5.06 -15.44
CA PRO A 107 -1.86 -5.36 -16.79
C PRO A 107 -0.35 -5.60 -16.76
N PRO A 108 0.19 -6.49 -17.62
CA PRO A 108 1.60 -6.88 -17.59
C PRO A 108 2.55 -5.73 -17.96
N ASP A 109 2.06 -4.71 -18.65
CA ASP A 109 2.76 -3.50 -19.06
C ASP A 109 2.68 -2.35 -18.05
N GLN A 110 2.15 -2.60 -16.85
CA GLN A 110 1.94 -1.58 -15.82
C GLN A 110 2.35 -2.08 -14.44
N VAL A 111 2.66 -1.16 -13.54
CA VAL A 111 2.79 -1.44 -12.11
C VAL A 111 1.70 -0.68 -11.34
N ARG A 112 1.10 -1.35 -10.36
CA ARG A 112 0.13 -0.72 -9.45
C ARG A 112 0.74 -0.58 -8.07
N ILE A 113 0.71 0.63 -7.54
CA ILE A 113 1.04 0.89 -6.12
C ILE A 113 -0.21 0.55 -5.31
N VAL A 114 -0.13 -0.52 -4.52
CA VAL A 114 -1.24 -1.00 -3.68
C VAL A 114 -1.21 -0.40 -2.28
N ALA A 115 -0.05 0.11 -1.86
CA ALA A 115 0.14 0.81 -0.61
C ALA A 115 1.28 1.83 -0.75
N LEU A 116 1.09 3.02 -0.20
CA LEU A 116 2.15 4.01 0.01
C LEU A 116 2.04 4.47 1.46
N ALA A 117 3.00 4.13 2.28
CA ALA A 117 2.98 4.38 3.71
C ALA A 117 4.27 5.05 4.17
N VAL A 118 4.15 6.07 5.02
CA VAL A 118 5.28 6.81 5.60
C VAL A 118 5.07 6.90 7.10
N ASP A 119 6.10 6.60 7.88
CA ASP A 119 6.12 6.78 9.33
C ASP A 119 5.65 8.19 9.67
N ALA A 120 4.76 8.31 10.66
CA ALA A 120 4.13 9.58 11.02
C ALA A 120 5.17 10.69 11.34
N ALA A 121 6.27 10.33 12.01
CA ALA A 121 7.35 11.26 12.35
C ALA A 121 8.16 11.75 11.14
N GLN A 122 8.03 11.09 9.98
CA GLN A 122 8.76 11.42 8.76
C GLN A 122 7.88 12.00 7.65
N ARG A 123 6.58 12.18 7.93
CA ARG A 123 5.67 12.84 6.98
C ARG A 123 6.06 14.30 6.76
N GLY A 124 5.76 14.83 5.58
CA GLY A 124 6.11 16.20 5.20
C GLY A 124 7.58 16.42 4.84
N ARG A 125 8.42 15.38 4.91
CA ARG A 125 9.88 15.46 4.61
C ARG A 125 10.26 14.91 3.24
N GLY A 126 9.29 14.75 2.34
CA GLY A 126 9.55 14.28 0.97
C GLY A 126 9.65 12.75 0.78
N VAL A 127 9.54 11.94 1.86
CA VAL A 127 9.67 10.48 1.79
C VAL A 127 8.72 9.86 0.76
N GLY A 128 7.46 10.29 0.74
CA GLY A 128 6.47 9.80 -0.22
C GLY A 128 6.82 10.12 -1.67
N SER A 129 7.38 11.32 -1.95
CA SER A 129 7.86 11.68 -3.29
C SER A 129 9.01 10.82 -3.72
N GLN A 130 10.00 10.58 -2.84
CA GLN A 130 11.16 9.74 -3.17
C GLN A 130 10.77 8.27 -3.40
N LEU A 131 9.81 7.74 -2.64
CA LEU A 131 9.24 6.41 -2.91
C LEU A 131 8.59 6.35 -4.29
N LEU A 132 7.83 7.38 -4.67
CA LEU A 132 7.21 7.43 -6.00
C LEU A 132 8.25 7.53 -7.11
N GLU A 133 9.29 8.36 -6.95
CA GLU A 133 10.41 8.47 -7.90
C GLU A 133 11.11 7.12 -8.08
N ALA A 134 11.39 6.40 -6.97
CA ALA A 134 11.99 5.08 -7.05
C ALA A 134 11.09 4.05 -7.74
N VAL A 135 9.75 4.16 -7.57
CA VAL A 135 8.80 3.32 -8.34
C VAL A 135 8.83 3.68 -9.83
N PHE A 136 8.97 4.96 -10.19
CA PHE A 136 9.08 5.36 -11.60
C PHE A 136 10.36 4.80 -12.23
N THR A 137 11.50 4.96 -11.57
CA THR A 137 12.78 4.38 -12.02
C THR A 137 12.66 2.87 -12.23
N LEU A 138 12.11 2.14 -11.25
CA LEU A 138 11.87 0.70 -11.37
C LEU A 138 10.98 0.35 -12.56
N ALA A 139 9.92 1.14 -12.79
CA ALA A 139 9.00 0.91 -13.89
C ALA A 139 9.63 1.18 -15.25
N GLU A 140 10.46 2.20 -15.38
CA GLU A 140 11.24 2.53 -16.57
C GLU A 140 12.28 1.44 -16.88
N GLU A 141 13.05 0.98 -15.87
CA GLU A 141 14.00 -0.12 -16.01
C GLU A 141 13.33 -1.42 -16.51
N ARG A 142 12.07 -1.64 -16.11
CA ARG A 142 11.26 -2.78 -16.54
C ARG A 142 10.48 -2.53 -17.82
N ARG A 143 10.64 -1.36 -18.45
CA ARG A 143 9.94 -0.94 -19.67
C ARG A 143 8.42 -1.02 -19.55
N LEU A 144 7.90 -0.64 -18.39
CA LEU A 144 6.47 -0.56 -18.15
C LEU A 144 5.93 0.77 -18.70
N GLN A 145 4.71 0.76 -19.18
CA GLN A 145 4.09 1.93 -19.82
C GLN A 145 3.46 2.90 -18.84
N ALA A 146 3.07 2.41 -17.65
CA ALA A 146 2.38 3.26 -16.69
C ALA A 146 2.52 2.77 -15.24
N VAL A 147 2.43 3.73 -14.32
CA VAL A 147 2.22 3.50 -12.89
C VAL A 147 0.78 3.86 -12.53
N ARG A 148 0.10 2.99 -11.78
CA ARG A 148 -1.29 3.19 -11.33
C ARG A 148 -1.37 3.13 -9.82
N LEU A 149 -2.35 3.82 -9.25
CA LEU A 149 -2.70 3.76 -7.83
C LEU A 149 -4.17 4.13 -7.62
N GLU A 150 -4.66 3.91 -6.41
CA GLU A 150 -5.97 4.38 -5.99
C GLU A 150 -5.86 5.23 -4.73
N VAL A 151 -6.64 6.31 -4.69
CA VAL A 151 -6.74 7.18 -3.53
C VAL A 151 -8.21 7.41 -3.17
N VAL A 152 -8.53 7.34 -1.87
CA VAL A 152 -9.88 7.65 -1.39
C VAL A 152 -10.13 9.16 -1.38
N ASP A 153 -11.39 9.55 -1.60
CA ASP A 153 -11.82 10.95 -1.68
C ASP A 153 -11.47 11.79 -0.45
N THR A 154 -11.36 11.17 0.72
CA THR A 154 -11.01 11.83 1.97
C THR A 154 -9.51 12.03 2.18
N ASN A 155 -8.64 11.37 1.40
CA ASN A 155 -7.18 11.53 1.52
C ASN A 155 -6.64 12.62 0.58
N VAL A 156 -7.02 13.86 0.87
CA VAL A 156 -6.65 15.05 0.07
C VAL A 156 -5.13 15.21 -0.04
N GLY A 157 -4.39 14.97 1.05
CA GLY A 157 -2.93 15.11 1.06
C GLY A 157 -2.22 14.13 0.12
N ALA A 158 -2.64 12.87 0.11
CA ALA A 158 -2.11 11.88 -0.83
C ALA A 158 -2.47 12.23 -2.27
N ARG A 159 -3.72 12.64 -2.53
CA ARG A 159 -4.16 13.06 -3.85
C ARG A 159 -3.32 14.22 -4.39
N GLN A 160 -3.08 15.26 -3.60
CA GLN A 160 -2.22 16.38 -3.98
C GLN A 160 -0.78 15.95 -4.26
N LEU A 161 -0.24 15.00 -3.46
CA LEU A 161 1.08 14.43 -3.73
C LEU A 161 1.09 13.75 -5.11
N TYR A 162 0.11 12.89 -5.40
CA TYR A 162 0.04 12.17 -6.67
C TYR A 162 -0.11 13.12 -7.87
N GLU A 163 -0.95 14.13 -7.78
CA GLU A 163 -1.11 15.15 -8.81
C GLU A 163 0.20 15.89 -9.09
N ARG A 164 0.95 16.31 -8.04
CA ARG A 164 2.28 16.92 -8.20
C ARG A 164 3.31 15.99 -8.83
N MET A 165 3.18 14.67 -8.60
CA MET A 165 4.05 13.65 -9.18
C MET A 165 3.65 13.24 -10.60
N GLY A 166 2.64 13.92 -11.19
CA GLY A 166 2.21 13.72 -12.57
C GLY A 166 1.16 12.62 -12.78
N PHE A 167 0.52 12.15 -11.70
CA PHE A 167 -0.64 11.28 -11.85
C PHE A 167 -1.89 12.07 -12.24
N VAL A 168 -2.68 11.50 -13.13
CA VAL A 168 -3.98 12.06 -13.54
C VAL A 168 -5.11 11.09 -13.17
N PRO A 169 -6.28 11.59 -12.72
CA PRO A 169 -7.43 10.74 -12.44
C PRO A 169 -7.96 10.12 -13.73
N VAL A 170 -8.20 8.82 -13.74
CA VAL A 170 -8.72 8.08 -14.90
C VAL A 170 -10.10 7.48 -14.65
N ARG A 171 -10.42 7.17 -13.38
CA ARG A 171 -11.72 6.59 -13.02
C ARG A 171 -12.06 6.90 -11.56
N THR A 172 -13.35 7.08 -11.29
CA THR A 172 -13.87 7.23 -9.92
C THR A 172 -14.90 6.14 -9.64
N TYR A 173 -14.64 5.36 -8.59
CA TYR A 173 -15.57 4.37 -8.05
C TYR A 173 -16.33 4.99 -6.88
N ARG A 174 -17.64 5.01 -6.92
CA ARG A 174 -18.47 5.62 -5.87
C ARG A 174 -19.16 4.53 -5.05
N PHE A 175 -19.12 4.69 -3.73
CA PHE A 175 -19.64 3.76 -2.74
C PHE A 175 -20.52 4.51 -1.72
N PRO A 176 -21.68 5.05 -2.12
CA PRO A 176 -22.45 5.95 -1.27
C PRO A 176 -22.92 5.30 0.05
N PHE A 177 -23.09 3.98 0.06
CA PHE A 177 -23.63 3.25 1.21
C PHE A 177 -22.58 2.85 2.28
N ILE A 178 -21.27 2.94 1.98
CA ILE A 178 -20.22 2.51 2.90
C ILE A 178 -19.54 3.66 3.67
N ARG A 179 -19.92 4.90 3.40
CA ARG A 179 -19.31 6.09 4.02
C ARG A 179 -19.36 6.05 5.55
N GLY A 180 -20.51 5.66 6.11
CA GLY A 180 -20.71 5.57 7.56
C GLY A 180 -19.82 4.51 8.23
N TRP A 181 -19.36 3.53 7.47
CA TRP A 181 -18.58 2.40 7.97
C TRP A 181 -17.08 2.54 7.68
N LEU A 182 -16.70 2.95 6.48
CA LEU A 182 -15.30 3.06 6.05
C LEU A 182 -14.74 4.49 6.03
N GLY A 183 -15.57 5.50 6.31
CA GLY A 183 -15.15 6.89 6.39
C GLY A 183 -14.88 7.58 5.05
N TYR A 184 -15.11 6.92 3.90
CA TYR A 184 -14.98 7.51 2.57
C TYR A 184 -16.15 7.07 1.67
N SER A 185 -16.40 7.81 0.59
CA SER A 185 -17.52 7.55 -0.34
C SER A 185 -17.07 7.27 -1.78
N ALA A 186 -15.81 7.50 -2.09
CA ALA A 186 -15.26 7.22 -3.40
C ALA A 186 -13.79 6.83 -3.33
N ALA A 187 -13.35 6.01 -4.30
CA ALA A 187 -11.97 5.76 -4.62
C ALA A 187 -11.68 6.27 -6.03
N ILE A 188 -10.61 7.02 -6.18
CA ILE A 188 -10.16 7.60 -7.43
C ILE A 188 -8.95 6.81 -7.90
N GLU A 189 -9.09 6.15 -9.05
CA GLU A 189 -7.98 5.55 -9.75
C GLU A 189 -7.21 6.64 -10.47
N MET A 190 -5.90 6.70 -10.24
CA MET A 190 -5.00 7.64 -10.88
C MET A 190 -3.89 6.90 -11.62
N ARG A 191 -3.43 7.48 -12.72
CA ARG A 191 -2.40 6.89 -13.59
C ARG A 191 -1.39 7.93 -14.00
N LYS A 192 -0.12 7.52 -14.06
CA LYS A 192 0.97 8.26 -14.69
C LYS A 192 1.51 7.41 -15.84
N MET A 193 1.51 7.96 -17.04
CA MET A 193 2.21 7.37 -18.20
C MET A 193 3.70 7.63 -18.05
N LEU A 194 4.50 6.64 -18.43
CA LEU A 194 5.95 6.74 -18.50
C LEU A 194 6.37 7.02 -19.96
N PRO A 195 7.54 7.64 -20.17
CA PRO A 195 8.03 7.95 -21.50
C PRO A 195 8.31 6.73 -22.39
#